data_df0043fb9f4400d607ac58207c5b1e86
#
_entry.id   df0043fb9f4400d607ac58207c5b1e86
#
_cell.length_a   1.000
_cell.length_b   1.000
_cell.length_c   1.000
_cell.angle_alpha   90.00
_cell.angle_beta   90.00
_cell.angle_gamma   90.00
#
_symmetry.space_group_name_H-M   'P 1'
#
loop_
_entity.id
_entity.type
_entity.pdbx_description
1 polymer ?
#
loop_
_entity_poly.entity_id
_entity_poly.type
_entity_poly.pdbx_seq_one_letter_code
_entity_poly.pdbx_strand_id
1 'polypeptide(L)'
;MTRSNFNLQPDFLENEITKLIPLEENHFEALFQAASDPLIWEQNPVKNRHEREGFKTYFEIISTKNPFLILDKKTHEIMGTTSFYDFNPEKSNVGIGYTFITRKYWGGPYNSSIKKLLIDYAFQYVNSILFHVGAENFRSQKAVLKLGAEKINDILFNINGTEVPYFEYELKKK
;
A
#
# COMPACT_ATOMS: atom_id res chain seq x y z
N MET A 1 -26.47 5.66 8.84
CA MET A 1 -25.39 6.40 9.50
C MET A 1 -24.21 6.56 8.57
N THR A 2 -23.86 7.78 8.28
CA THR A 2 -22.73 8.05 7.40
C THR A 2 -21.42 8.00 8.18
N ARG A 3 -20.39 7.46 7.57
CA ARG A 3 -19.03 7.43 8.09
C ARG A 3 -18.18 8.45 7.35
N SER A 4 -18.74 9.67 7.19
CA SER A 4 -18.15 10.71 6.36
C SER A 4 -16.90 11.34 6.98
N ASN A 5 -16.61 11.06 8.23
CA ASN A 5 -15.47 11.62 8.94
C ASN A 5 -14.21 10.75 8.87
N PHE A 6 -14.16 9.78 7.95
CA PHE A 6 -12.97 8.97 7.76
C PHE A 6 -11.84 9.85 7.20
N ASN A 7 -10.87 10.16 8.04
CA ASN A 7 -9.69 10.87 7.61
C ASN A 7 -8.72 9.86 7.00
N LEU A 8 -8.60 9.89 5.67
CA LEU A 8 -7.77 8.93 4.92
C LEU A 8 -6.26 9.17 5.08
N GLN A 9 -5.88 10.29 5.68
CA GLN A 9 -4.47 10.62 5.87
C GLN A 9 -4.27 11.34 7.20
N PRO A 10 -4.42 10.62 8.33
CA PRO A 10 -4.16 11.22 9.64
C PRO A 10 -2.69 11.64 9.78
N ASP A 11 -2.42 12.51 10.73
CA ASP A 11 -1.07 13.05 10.95
C ASP A 11 -0.05 11.96 11.23
N PHE A 12 -0.46 10.88 11.86
CA PHE A 12 0.37 9.68 12.02
C PHE A 12 -0.48 8.49 12.45
N LEU A 13 0.05 7.32 12.15
CA LEU A 13 -0.37 6.04 12.73
C LEU A 13 0.89 5.33 13.19
N GLU A 14 0.89 4.79 14.40
CA GLU A 14 2.09 4.12 14.89
C GLU A 14 1.78 2.96 15.84
N ASN A 15 2.74 2.05 15.94
CA ASN A 15 2.76 1.00 16.94
C ASN A 15 4.19 0.91 17.50
N GLU A 16 4.57 -0.23 18.05
CA GLU A 16 5.87 -0.38 18.70
C GLU A 16 7.05 -0.32 17.74
N ILE A 17 6.85 -0.72 16.48
CA ILE A 17 7.97 -0.89 15.54
C ILE A 17 7.87 -0.03 14.29
N THR A 18 6.70 0.47 13.93
CA THR A 18 6.52 1.27 12.72
C THR A 18 5.74 2.54 12.98
N LYS A 19 6.01 3.56 12.18
CA LYS A 19 5.27 4.82 12.18
C LYS A 19 4.98 5.24 10.74
N LEU A 20 3.75 5.61 10.49
CA LEU A 20 3.30 6.11 9.19
C LEU A 20 2.97 7.59 9.35
N ILE A 21 3.50 8.40 8.45
CA ILE A 21 3.20 9.84 8.39
C ILE A 21 2.79 10.18 6.97
N PRO A 22 2.03 11.27 6.74
CA PRO A 22 1.69 11.67 5.37
C PRO A 22 2.94 11.85 4.52
N LEU A 23 2.89 11.29 3.31
CA LEU A 23 3.97 11.49 2.33
C LEU A 23 3.82 12.87 1.71
N GLU A 24 4.92 13.61 1.67
CA GLU A 24 4.97 14.95 1.10
C GLU A 24 5.92 14.99 -0.08
N GLU A 25 5.77 16.04 -0.90
CA GLU A 25 6.57 16.21 -2.10
C GLU A 25 8.07 16.21 -1.81
N ASN A 26 8.48 16.81 -0.69
CA ASN A 26 9.88 16.87 -0.29
C ASN A 26 10.47 15.52 0.16
N HIS A 27 9.65 14.49 0.25
CA HIS A 27 10.13 13.13 0.55
C HIS A 27 10.58 12.37 -0.69
N PHE A 28 10.39 12.94 -1.89
CA PHE A 28 10.65 12.24 -3.14
C PHE A 28 12.03 11.60 -3.20
N GLU A 29 13.07 12.38 -2.97
CA GLU A 29 14.44 11.88 -3.16
C GLU A 29 14.79 10.76 -2.18
N ALA A 30 14.44 10.93 -0.92
CA ALA A 30 14.70 9.91 0.11
C ALA A 30 13.91 8.63 -0.15
N LEU A 31 12.65 8.76 -0.58
CA LEU A 31 11.83 7.60 -0.90
C LEU A 31 12.32 6.90 -2.16
N PHE A 32 12.77 7.67 -3.16
CA PHE A 32 13.35 7.10 -4.37
C PHE A 32 14.58 6.25 -4.04
N GLN A 33 15.46 6.73 -3.16
CA GLN A 33 16.62 5.96 -2.74
C GLN A 33 16.20 4.62 -2.12
N ALA A 34 15.15 4.62 -1.32
CA ALA A 34 14.62 3.39 -0.74
C ALA A 34 14.04 2.45 -1.81
N ALA A 35 13.52 3.00 -2.90
CA ALA A 35 12.87 2.24 -3.98
C ALA A 35 13.85 1.77 -5.08
N SER A 36 15.12 2.16 -5.01
CA SER A 36 16.06 1.99 -6.12
C SER A 36 16.61 0.57 -6.29
N ASP A 37 16.18 -0.37 -5.48
CA ASP A 37 16.54 -1.79 -5.59
C ASP A 37 15.59 -2.48 -6.58
N PRO A 38 16.07 -2.95 -7.74
CA PRO A 38 15.17 -3.56 -8.73
C PRO A 38 14.47 -4.83 -8.23
N LEU A 39 15.03 -5.51 -7.24
CA LEU A 39 14.43 -6.72 -6.71
C LEU A 39 13.14 -6.46 -5.93
N ILE A 40 12.93 -5.22 -5.47
CA ILE A 40 11.65 -4.83 -4.86
C ILE A 40 10.51 -4.99 -5.87
N TRP A 41 10.78 -4.73 -7.14
CA TRP A 41 9.76 -4.60 -8.19
C TRP A 41 9.67 -5.78 -9.13
N GLU A 42 10.48 -6.84 -8.93
CA GLU A 42 10.59 -7.91 -9.93
C GLU A 42 9.28 -8.67 -10.16
N GLN A 43 8.40 -8.77 -9.16
CA GLN A 43 7.09 -9.42 -9.32
C GLN A 43 5.95 -8.42 -9.55
N ASN A 44 6.26 -7.14 -9.53
CA ASN A 44 5.28 -6.09 -9.76
C ASN A 44 5.03 -5.98 -11.27
N PRO A 45 3.78 -5.73 -11.71
CA PRO A 45 3.50 -5.54 -13.13
C PRO A 45 4.29 -4.40 -13.77
N VAL A 46 4.64 -3.37 -13.01
CA VAL A 46 5.48 -2.26 -13.46
C VAL A 46 6.86 -2.43 -12.83
N LYS A 47 7.86 -2.75 -13.64
CA LYS A 47 9.16 -3.18 -13.14
C LYS A 47 10.23 -2.08 -13.09
N ASN A 48 9.94 -0.91 -13.64
CA ASN A 48 10.95 0.16 -13.78
C ASN A 48 10.91 1.22 -12.67
N ARG A 49 10.20 0.94 -11.58
CA ARG A 49 10.06 1.91 -10.47
C ARG A 49 11.33 2.07 -9.64
N HIS A 50 12.34 1.24 -9.87
CA HIS A 50 13.66 1.40 -9.28
C HIS A 50 14.49 2.47 -10.02
N GLU A 51 14.05 2.90 -11.20
CA GLU A 51 14.70 3.93 -11.99
C GLU A 51 13.97 5.26 -11.77
N ARG A 52 14.70 6.37 -11.87
CA ARG A 52 14.15 7.70 -11.54
C ARG A 52 12.88 8.03 -12.31
N GLU A 53 12.86 7.79 -13.62
CA GLU A 53 11.68 8.10 -14.44
C GLU A 53 10.47 7.24 -14.07
N GLY A 54 10.68 5.94 -13.88
CA GLY A 54 9.60 5.05 -13.44
C GLY A 54 9.11 5.38 -12.05
N PHE A 55 10.02 5.73 -11.16
CA PHE A 55 9.66 6.12 -9.81
C PHE A 55 8.88 7.44 -9.80
N LYS A 56 9.30 8.39 -10.64
CA LYS A 56 8.58 9.67 -10.76
C LYS A 56 7.11 9.45 -11.13
N THR A 57 6.87 8.59 -12.12
CA THR A 57 5.50 8.23 -12.52
C THR A 57 4.72 7.59 -11.36
N TYR A 58 5.35 6.67 -10.65
CA TYR A 58 4.76 6.03 -9.48
C TYR A 58 4.44 7.06 -8.38
N PHE A 59 5.38 7.95 -8.09
CA PHE A 59 5.20 8.98 -7.06
C PHE A 59 4.04 9.92 -7.42
N GLU A 60 3.91 10.29 -8.68
CA GLU A 60 2.80 11.12 -9.15
C GLU A 60 1.46 10.42 -8.94
N ILE A 61 1.40 9.12 -9.23
CA ILE A 61 0.20 8.32 -9.02
C ILE A 61 -0.18 8.25 -7.53
N ILE A 62 0.76 7.86 -6.67
CA ILE A 62 0.46 7.70 -5.25
C ILE A 62 0.13 9.03 -4.58
N SER A 63 0.67 10.13 -5.08
CA SER A 63 0.38 11.46 -4.54
C SER A 63 -1.11 11.82 -4.64
N THR A 64 -1.87 11.13 -5.48
CA THR A 64 -3.33 11.30 -5.58
C THR A 64 -4.10 10.34 -4.66
N LYS A 65 -3.41 9.50 -3.88
CA LYS A 65 -3.98 8.35 -3.16
C LYS A 65 -3.75 8.38 -1.65
N ASN A 66 -3.74 9.51 -1.01
CA ASN A 66 -3.54 9.61 0.45
C ASN A 66 -2.34 8.78 0.93
N PRO A 67 -1.14 9.03 0.41
CA PRO A 67 0.01 8.19 0.69
C PRO A 67 0.64 8.48 2.05
N PHE A 68 1.24 7.42 2.63
CA PHE A 68 2.02 7.51 3.85
C PHE A 68 3.47 7.15 3.57
N LEU A 69 4.38 7.83 4.25
CA LEU A 69 5.76 7.42 4.38
C LEU A 69 5.85 6.45 5.56
N ILE A 70 6.47 5.30 5.34
CA ILE A 70 6.62 4.29 6.39
C ILE A 70 8.01 4.43 7.00
N LEU A 71 8.05 4.58 8.32
CA LEU A 71 9.30 4.73 9.07
C LEU A 71 9.48 3.60 10.09
N ASP A 72 10.73 3.17 10.25
CA ASP A 72 11.12 2.36 11.38
C ASP A 72 11.02 3.26 12.62
N LYS A 73 10.19 2.88 13.57
CA LYS A 73 9.92 3.75 14.72
C LYS A 73 11.18 4.00 15.57
N LYS A 74 12.07 3.03 15.63
CA LYS A 74 13.28 3.12 16.46
C LYS A 74 14.37 3.96 15.80
N THR A 75 14.63 3.73 14.52
CA THR A 75 15.75 4.35 13.81
C THR A 75 15.34 5.56 12.97
N HIS A 76 14.04 5.72 12.70
CA HIS A 76 13.49 6.71 11.77
C HIS A 76 13.91 6.49 10.32
N GLU A 77 14.45 5.30 10.00
CA GLU A 77 14.80 4.94 8.64
C GLU A 77 13.54 4.77 7.79
N ILE A 78 13.59 5.25 6.55
CA ILE A 78 12.48 5.08 5.60
C ILE A 78 12.41 3.62 5.18
N MET A 79 11.25 3.01 5.39
CA MET A 79 11.00 1.62 5.03
C MET A 79 10.29 1.49 3.69
N GLY A 80 9.54 2.52 3.28
CA GLY A 80 8.76 2.49 2.06
C GLY A 80 7.55 3.41 2.10
N THR A 81 6.50 3.02 1.41
CA THR A 81 5.24 3.79 1.33
C THR A 81 4.05 2.85 1.21
N THR A 82 2.89 3.36 1.57
CA THR A 82 1.60 2.68 1.42
C THR A 82 0.50 3.73 1.36
N SER A 83 -0.69 3.36 0.89
CA SER A 83 -1.77 4.32 0.69
C SER A 83 -3.13 3.72 1.00
N PHE A 84 -4.07 4.58 1.41
CA PHE A 84 -5.49 4.31 1.28
C PHE A 84 -5.97 4.87 -0.06
N TYR A 85 -6.86 4.17 -0.74
CA TYR A 85 -7.40 4.67 -2.01
C TYR A 85 -8.84 4.18 -2.22
N ASP A 86 -9.53 4.88 -3.11
CA ASP A 86 -10.87 4.52 -3.56
C ASP A 86 -11.85 4.27 -2.40
N PHE A 87 -11.85 5.15 -1.42
CA PHE A 87 -12.85 5.07 -0.35
C PHE A 87 -14.26 5.23 -0.93
N ASN A 88 -15.12 4.25 -0.66
CA ASN A 88 -16.50 4.26 -1.09
C ASN A 88 -17.40 4.18 0.15
N PRO A 89 -17.99 5.30 0.57
CA PRO A 89 -18.82 5.31 1.78
C PRO A 89 -20.12 4.50 1.62
N GLU A 90 -20.66 4.43 0.42
CA GLU A 90 -21.90 3.66 0.19
C GLU A 90 -21.66 2.17 0.34
N LYS A 91 -20.56 1.66 -0.19
CA LYS A 91 -20.18 0.25 -0.06
C LYS A 91 -19.43 -0.02 1.24
N SER A 92 -19.10 1.01 1.97
CA SER A 92 -18.33 0.93 3.21
C SER A 92 -17.02 0.15 3.02
N ASN A 93 -16.26 0.55 2.00
CA ASN A 93 -14.96 -0.07 1.74
C ASN A 93 -13.90 0.96 1.36
N VAL A 94 -12.64 0.55 1.47
CA VAL A 94 -11.49 1.35 1.09
C VAL A 94 -10.39 0.40 0.62
N GLY A 95 -9.58 0.85 -0.33
CA GLY A 95 -8.41 0.09 -0.77
C GLY A 95 -7.18 0.41 0.08
N ILE A 96 -6.33 -0.58 0.25
CA ILE A 96 -4.98 -0.42 0.80
C ILE A 96 -4.02 -0.96 -0.26
N GLY A 97 -3.05 -0.15 -0.65
CA GLY A 97 -2.10 -0.60 -1.67
C GLY A 97 -1.10 0.45 -2.08
N TYR A 98 -0.60 0.28 -3.30
CA TYR A 98 0.53 1.06 -3.80
C TYR A 98 1.71 0.98 -2.85
N THR A 99 1.93 -0.20 -2.28
CA THR A 99 2.88 -0.43 -1.20
C THR A 99 4.19 -0.98 -1.75
N PHE A 100 5.30 -0.42 -1.28
CA PHE A 100 6.56 -1.14 -1.31
C PHE A 100 7.27 -1.01 0.03
N ILE A 101 8.10 -1.99 0.34
CA ILE A 101 8.93 -2.02 1.54
C ILE A 101 10.33 -2.45 1.12
N THR A 102 11.35 -1.79 1.64
CA THR A 102 12.74 -2.17 1.35
C THR A 102 13.02 -3.60 1.80
N ARG A 103 13.84 -4.31 1.05
CA ARG A 103 14.10 -5.74 1.29
C ARG A 103 14.67 -6.04 2.67
N LYS A 104 15.40 -5.10 3.24
CA LYS A 104 15.91 -5.20 4.60
C LYS A 104 14.82 -5.57 5.63
N TYR A 105 13.60 -5.13 5.37
CA TYR A 105 12.46 -5.34 6.28
C TYR A 105 11.55 -6.49 5.86
N TRP A 106 11.92 -7.24 4.83
CA TRP A 106 11.15 -8.40 4.40
C TRP A 106 11.36 -9.59 5.35
N GLY A 107 10.37 -10.49 5.40
CA GLY A 107 10.47 -11.75 6.12
C GLY A 107 10.38 -11.65 7.64
N GLY A 108 10.22 -10.44 8.17
CA GLY A 108 10.06 -10.21 9.58
C GLY A 108 8.67 -9.70 9.92
N PRO A 109 8.50 -9.02 11.06
CA PRO A 109 7.18 -8.58 11.52
C PRO A 109 6.68 -7.30 10.87
N TYR A 110 7.48 -6.64 10.03
CA TYR A 110 7.20 -5.26 9.60
C TYR A 110 5.99 -5.16 8.67
N ASN A 111 5.89 -6.03 7.66
CA ASN A 111 4.76 -5.94 6.73
C ASN A 111 3.43 -6.16 7.44
N SER A 112 3.35 -7.17 8.30
CA SER A 112 2.13 -7.43 9.06
C SER A 112 1.83 -6.32 10.05
N SER A 113 2.85 -5.74 10.66
CA SER A 113 2.71 -4.58 11.56
C SER A 113 2.10 -3.38 10.84
N ILE A 114 2.61 -3.06 9.66
CA ILE A 114 2.12 -1.94 8.84
C ILE A 114 0.67 -2.19 8.43
N LYS A 115 0.39 -3.38 7.93
CA LYS A 115 -0.97 -3.75 7.52
C LYS A 115 -1.94 -3.69 8.69
N LYS A 116 -1.54 -4.17 9.86
CA LYS A 116 -2.38 -4.12 11.06
C LYS A 116 -2.73 -2.69 11.44
N LEU A 117 -1.77 -1.76 11.39
CA LEU A 117 -2.02 -0.35 11.67
C LEU A 117 -3.10 0.20 10.74
N LEU A 118 -2.96 -0.05 9.44
CA LEU A 118 -3.91 0.46 8.45
C LEU A 118 -5.28 -0.21 8.59
N ILE A 119 -5.29 -1.52 8.78
CA ILE A 119 -6.53 -2.30 8.90
C ILE A 119 -7.31 -1.89 10.15
N ASP A 120 -6.65 -1.83 11.30
CA ASP A 120 -7.31 -1.44 12.56
C ASP A 120 -7.88 -0.03 12.47
N TYR A 121 -7.12 0.88 11.86
CA TYR A 121 -7.59 2.24 11.68
C TYR A 121 -8.81 2.29 10.73
N ALA A 122 -8.71 1.64 9.58
CA ALA A 122 -9.78 1.66 8.58
C ALA A 122 -11.07 1.02 9.10
N PHE A 123 -10.96 -0.06 9.87
CA PHE A 123 -12.15 -0.75 10.39
C PHE A 123 -12.94 0.04 11.44
N GLN A 124 -12.43 1.19 11.86
CA GLN A 124 -13.24 2.13 12.64
C GLN A 124 -14.27 2.86 11.77
N TYR A 125 -14.08 2.84 10.46
CA TYR A 125 -14.89 3.65 9.52
C TYR A 125 -15.54 2.83 8.41
N VAL A 126 -14.99 1.68 8.04
CA VAL A 126 -15.50 0.86 6.93
C VAL A 126 -15.70 -0.59 7.39
N ASN A 127 -16.47 -1.34 6.60
CA ASN A 127 -16.77 -2.73 6.88
C ASN A 127 -15.92 -3.71 6.08
N SER A 128 -15.26 -3.25 5.01
CA SER A 128 -14.35 -4.10 4.27
C SER A 128 -13.20 -3.31 3.67
N ILE A 129 -12.12 -4.03 3.41
CA ILE A 129 -10.90 -3.49 2.82
C ILE A 129 -10.61 -4.28 1.55
N LEU A 130 -10.25 -3.57 0.50
CA LEU A 130 -9.90 -4.17 -0.78
C LEU A 130 -8.40 -4.08 -1.02
N PHE A 131 -7.85 -5.14 -1.64
CA PHE A 131 -6.46 -5.17 -2.07
C PHE A 131 -6.44 -5.55 -3.55
N HIS A 132 -5.65 -4.86 -4.34
CA HIS A 132 -5.47 -5.15 -5.76
C HIS A 132 -4.03 -5.58 -5.99
N VAL A 133 -3.84 -6.81 -6.42
CA VAL A 133 -2.51 -7.43 -6.52
C VAL A 133 -2.33 -7.99 -7.92
N GLY A 134 -1.20 -7.69 -8.54
CA GLY A 134 -0.87 -8.24 -9.86
C GLY A 134 -0.94 -9.76 -9.85
N ALA A 135 -1.48 -10.34 -10.94
CA ALA A 135 -1.69 -11.79 -11.01
C ALA A 135 -0.38 -12.59 -10.93
N GLU A 136 0.76 -11.95 -11.21
CA GLU A 136 2.07 -12.59 -11.10
C GLU A 136 2.85 -12.14 -9.87
N ASN A 137 2.26 -11.32 -9.03
CA ASN A 137 2.90 -10.84 -7.79
C ASN A 137 2.59 -11.80 -6.64
N PHE A 138 3.24 -12.97 -6.68
CA PHE A 138 2.96 -14.07 -5.74
C PHE A 138 3.27 -13.72 -4.30
N ARG A 139 4.30 -12.94 -4.07
CA ARG A 139 4.68 -12.51 -2.73
C ARG A 139 3.58 -11.68 -2.08
N SER A 140 3.05 -10.72 -2.82
CA SER A 140 1.94 -9.89 -2.34
C SER A 140 0.65 -10.68 -2.16
N GLN A 141 0.38 -11.62 -3.05
CA GLN A 141 -0.79 -12.50 -2.92
C GLN A 141 -0.75 -13.30 -1.62
N LYS A 142 0.41 -13.87 -1.31
CA LYS A 142 0.61 -14.63 -0.07
C LYS A 142 0.39 -13.73 1.16
N ALA A 143 0.92 -12.52 1.12
CA ALA A 143 0.79 -11.57 2.24
C ALA A 143 -0.66 -11.22 2.50
N VAL A 144 -1.44 -10.97 1.44
CA VAL A 144 -2.85 -10.62 1.54
C VAL A 144 -3.69 -11.79 2.05
N LEU A 145 -3.43 -12.99 1.55
CA LEU A 145 -4.13 -14.20 2.02
C LEU A 145 -3.84 -14.48 3.50
N LYS A 146 -2.63 -14.21 3.94
CA LYS A 146 -2.23 -14.37 5.34
C LYS A 146 -3.02 -13.46 6.28
N LEU A 147 -3.50 -12.33 5.80
CA LEU A 147 -4.35 -11.43 6.57
C LEU A 147 -5.77 -11.95 6.74
N GLY A 148 -6.15 -12.98 5.98
CA GLY A 148 -7.50 -13.52 5.98
C GLY A 148 -8.38 -12.98 4.86
N ALA A 149 -7.81 -12.24 3.92
CA ALA A 149 -8.56 -11.74 2.77
C ALA A 149 -8.85 -12.87 1.78
N GLU A 150 -9.93 -12.72 1.02
CA GLU A 150 -10.36 -13.69 0.02
C GLU A 150 -10.36 -13.04 -1.36
N LYS A 151 -9.96 -13.78 -2.37
CA LYS A 151 -10.05 -13.31 -3.76
C LYS A 151 -11.52 -13.25 -4.18
N ILE A 152 -11.95 -12.09 -4.66
CA ILE A 152 -13.34 -11.89 -5.08
C ILE A 152 -13.49 -11.58 -6.56
N ASN A 153 -12.43 -11.14 -7.24
CA ASN A 153 -12.51 -10.76 -8.65
C ASN A 153 -11.20 -10.90 -9.39
N ASP A 154 -11.32 -11.12 -10.70
CA ASP A 154 -10.24 -10.90 -11.65
C ASP A 154 -10.49 -9.58 -12.34
N ILE A 155 -9.49 -8.72 -12.42
CA ILE A 155 -9.61 -7.37 -12.96
C ILE A 155 -8.50 -7.14 -13.98
N LEU A 156 -8.79 -6.36 -15.03
CA LEU A 156 -7.78 -5.90 -15.98
C LEU A 156 -7.58 -4.41 -15.75
N PHE A 157 -6.35 -4.02 -15.45
CA PHE A 157 -5.98 -2.61 -15.38
C PHE A 157 -5.19 -2.22 -16.63
N ASN A 158 -5.49 -1.06 -17.18
CA ASN A 158 -4.72 -0.51 -18.28
C ASN A 158 -3.50 0.20 -17.71
N ILE A 159 -2.31 -0.32 -18.05
CA ILE A 159 -1.05 0.27 -17.66
C ILE A 159 -0.28 0.59 -18.94
N ASN A 160 -0.15 1.88 -19.25
CA ASN A 160 0.56 2.36 -20.43
C ASN A 160 0.04 1.73 -21.74
N GLY A 161 -1.29 1.59 -21.86
CA GLY A 161 -1.92 1.03 -23.06
C GLY A 161 -2.01 -0.49 -23.08
N THR A 162 -1.49 -1.18 -22.07
CA THR A 162 -1.54 -2.63 -21.98
C THR A 162 -2.49 -3.04 -20.85
N GLU A 163 -3.38 -3.99 -21.14
CA GLU A 163 -4.23 -4.57 -20.10
C GLU A 163 -3.45 -5.59 -19.30
N VAL A 164 -3.37 -5.37 -18.00
CA VAL A 164 -2.59 -6.20 -17.07
C VAL A 164 -3.54 -6.87 -16.08
N PRO A 165 -3.47 -8.21 -15.94
CA PRO A 165 -4.36 -8.90 -15.01
C PRO A 165 -3.96 -8.66 -13.56
N TYR A 166 -4.97 -8.36 -12.73
CA TYR A 166 -4.86 -8.20 -11.29
C TYR A 166 -5.93 -9.04 -10.61
N PHE A 167 -5.70 -9.38 -9.38
CA PHE A 167 -6.69 -10.02 -8.52
C PHE A 167 -7.18 -9.01 -7.49
N GLU A 168 -8.49 -9.00 -7.25
CA GLU A 168 -9.08 -8.20 -6.18
C GLU A 168 -9.38 -9.11 -5.01
N TYR A 169 -8.90 -8.72 -3.83
CA TYR A 169 -9.12 -9.43 -2.57
C TYR A 169 -9.93 -8.54 -1.64
N GLU A 170 -10.75 -9.17 -0.83
CA GLU A 170 -11.54 -8.47 0.18
C GLU A 170 -11.28 -9.03 1.56
N LEU A 171 -11.04 -8.13 2.51
CA LEU A 171 -10.95 -8.46 3.94
C LEU A 171 -12.14 -7.83 4.63
N LYS A 172 -13.01 -8.64 5.21
CA LYS A 172 -14.19 -8.17 5.90
C LYS A 172 -13.93 -7.96 7.38
N LYS A 173 -14.53 -6.92 7.94
CA LYS A 173 -14.50 -6.65 9.36
C LYS A 173 -15.27 -7.77 10.10
N LYS A 174 -14.66 -8.29 11.14
CA LYS A 174 -15.28 -9.33 11.97
C LYS A 174 -16.20 -8.76 13.04
#